data_e0da03ae874a75ce62765a64acf80aa4
#
_entry.id   e0da03ae874a75ce62765a64acf80aa4
#
_cell.length_a   1.000
_cell.length_b   1.000
_cell.length_c   1.000
_cell.angle_alpha   90.00
_cell.angle_beta   90.00
_cell.angle_gamma   90.00
#
_symmetry.space_group_name_H-M   'P 1'
#
loop_
_entity.id
_entity.type
_entity.pdbx_description
1 polymer ?
#
loop_
_entity_poly.entity_id
_entity_poly.type
_entity_poly.pdbx_seq_one_letter_code
_entity_poly.pdbx_strand_id
1 'polypeptide(L)'
;MQIPPNHWDLYDTARRYDEVGDLYHAVKLYKRVAKLAPNWDEPFRALGQIYTKRTEWKPAYHYWQKTVSLLAEDREAWWQLGIAATGLNKLGIAQAVWNKFGLDKIDLSQPLGLRIEHQDGFEVLWMQCLDPGRTRILSIPHPGSGLRYRHLMLYDRRDVVGTHVVAKRRVPIFAGLAPIKASPFQTHSCLLHTGDEDMIVSLEKLCHEAGIGFEVWSNATRSMTLENSSAAFPEYYSDLLPKDSAETSLVAMAAIHPAEIERVLNDWQIITLGSYSDLRGYH
;
A
#
# COMPACT_ATOMS: atom_id res chain seq x y z
N MET A 1 27.81 -19.60 22.34
CA MET A 1 27.75 -20.94 21.75
C MET A 1 28.74 -21.04 20.61
N GLN A 2 29.64 -22.01 20.57
CA GLN A 2 30.61 -22.17 19.47
C GLN A 2 29.91 -22.89 18.31
N ILE A 3 29.85 -22.24 17.14
CA ILE A 3 29.32 -22.83 15.91
C ILE A 3 30.48 -23.52 15.18
N PRO A 4 30.33 -24.79 14.76
CA PRO A 4 31.38 -25.51 14.05
C PRO A 4 31.82 -24.76 12.76
N PRO A 5 33.13 -24.76 12.41
CA PRO A 5 33.64 -24.01 11.26
C PRO A 5 32.92 -24.33 9.94
N ASN A 6 32.59 -25.56 9.69
CA ASN A 6 31.87 -25.99 8.48
C ASN A 6 30.44 -25.39 8.36
N HIS A 7 29.83 -25.00 9.47
CA HIS A 7 28.52 -24.33 9.43
C HIS A 7 28.67 -22.84 9.06
N TRP A 8 29.76 -22.19 9.49
CA TRP A 8 30.12 -20.85 9.06
C TRP A 8 30.40 -20.77 7.56
N ASP A 9 31.20 -21.72 7.03
CA ASP A 9 31.51 -21.79 5.59
C ASP A 9 30.23 -21.93 4.74
N LEU A 10 29.29 -22.77 5.20
CA LEU A 10 27.99 -22.92 4.53
C LEU A 10 27.14 -21.65 4.61
N TYR A 11 27.15 -20.98 5.76
CA TYR A 11 26.43 -19.72 5.95
C TYR A 11 27.03 -18.63 5.07
N ASP A 12 28.37 -18.47 5.04
CA ASP A 12 29.02 -17.50 4.17
C ASP A 12 28.77 -17.77 2.69
N THR A 13 28.72 -19.05 2.31
CA THR A 13 28.35 -19.41 0.93
C THR A 13 26.90 -19.02 0.63
N ALA A 14 25.97 -19.24 1.56
CA ALA A 14 24.59 -18.82 1.42
C ALA A 14 24.48 -17.30 1.28
N ARG A 15 25.22 -16.55 2.09
CA ARG A 15 25.27 -15.08 2.04
C ARG A 15 25.78 -14.56 0.70
N ARG A 16 26.81 -15.18 0.12
CA ARG A 16 27.31 -14.78 -1.22
C ARG A 16 26.25 -14.97 -2.30
N TYR A 17 25.48 -16.08 -2.24
CA TYR A 17 24.34 -16.27 -3.15
C TYR A 17 23.25 -15.23 -2.96
N ASP A 18 22.95 -14.84 -1.70
CA ASP A 18 21.97 -13.80 -1.38
C ASP A 18 22.42 -12.43 -1.92
N GLU A 19 23.69 -12.06 -1.71
CA GLU A 19 24.30 -10.81 -2.18
C GLU A 19 24.26 -10.65 -3.71
N VAL A 20 24.36 -11.75 -4.47
CA VAL A 20 24.26 -11.74 -5.94
C VAL A 20 22.82 -11.97 -6.44
N GLY A 21 21.86 -12.10 -5.53
CA GLY A 21 20.43 -12.27 -5.87
C GLY A 21 20.03 -13.71 -6.24
N ASP A 22 20.91 -14.70 -6.12
CA ASP A 22 20.58 -16.12 -6.32
C ASP A 22 19.86 -16.66 -5.07
N LEU A 23 18.62 -16.22 -4.90
CA LEU A 23 17.80 -16.56 -3.74
C LEU A 23 17.47 -18.06 -3.64
N TYR A 24 17.51 -18.79 -4.76
CA TYR A 24 17.26 -20.22 -4.75
C TYR A 24 18.35 -20.97 -3.97
N HIS A 25 19.62 -20.73 -4.31
CA HIS A 25 20.75 -21.37 -3.63
C HIS A 25 20.93 -20.82 -2.21
N ALA A 26 20.75 -19.51 -2.02
CA ALA A 26 20.81 -18.88 -0.70
C ALA A 26 19.83 -19.55 0.29
N VAL A 27 18.55 -19.62 -0.07
CA VAL A 27 17.50 -20.23 0.76
C VAL A 27 17.78 -21.70 1.06
N LYS A 28 18.25 -22.47 0.06
CA LYS A 28 18.59 -23.88 0.24
C LYS A 28 19.71 -24.07 1.27
N LEU A 29 20.74 -23.25 1.18
CA LEU A 29 21.88 -23.33 2.10
C LEU A 29 21.52 -22.80 3.49
N TYR A 30 20.85 -21.65 3.60
CA TYR A 30 20.39 -21.15 4.90
C TYR A 30 19.50 -22.16 5.63
N LYS A 31 18.56 -22.83 4.94
CA LYS A 31 17.74 -23.91 5.52
C LYS A 31 18.58 -25.08 6.00
N ARG A 32 19.64 -25.42 5.27
CA ARG A 32 20.58 -26.48 5.69
C ARG A 32 21.32 -26.07 6.96
N VAL A 33 21.85 -24.84 7.03
CA VAL A 33 22.53 -24.31 8.22
C VAL A 33 21.57 -24.25 9.40
N ALA A 34 20.36 -23.73 9.23
CA ALA A 34 19.33 -23.66 10.26
C ALA A 34 18.98 -25.04 10.86
N LYS A 35 19.03 -26.10 10.02
CA LYS A 35 18.82 -27.49 10.48
C LYS A 35 20.02 -28.01 11.25
N LEU A 36 21.24 -27.68 10.83
CA LEU A 36 22.49 -28.15 11.46
C LEU A 36 22.80 -27.39 12.75
N ALA A 37 22.44 -26.13 12.82
CA ALA A 37 22.67 -25.24 13.96
C ALA A 37 21.35 -24.59 14.43
N PRO A 38 20.40 -25.33 15.04
CA PRO A 38 19.05 -24.86 15.34
C PRO A 38 18.99 -23.78 16.42
N ASN A 39 20.11 -23.54 17.12
CA ASN A 39 20.23 -22.49 18.16
C ASN A 39 21.04 -21.29 17.67
N TRP A 40 21.40 -21.23 16.40
CA TRP A 40 22.03 -20.08 15.76
C TRP A 40 20.97 -19.25 15.03
N ASP A 41 20.77 -18.01 15.44
CA ASP A 41 19.69 -17.14 14.96
C ASP A 41 19.89 -16.60 13.54
N GLU A 42 21.14 -16.34 13.13
CA GLU A 42 21.47 -15.71 11.85
C GLU A 42 20.83 -16.37 10.61
N PRO A 43 20.87 -17.72 10.45
CA PRO A 43 20.21 -18.37 9.31
C PRO A 43 18.70 -18.18 9.29
N PHE A 44 18.06 -18.13 10.46
CA PHE A 44 16.62 -17.88 10.56
C PHE A 44 16.30 -16.42 10.23
N ARG A 45 17.13 -15.48 10.69
CA ARG A 45 17.01 -14.06 10.35
C ARG A 45 17.12 -13.85 8.84
N ALA A 46 18.16 -14.42 8.19
CA ALA A 46 18.35 -14.30 6.74
C ALA A 46 17.15 -14.88 5.97
N LEU A 47 16.65 -16.04 6.36
CA LEU A 47 15.43 -16.61 5.77
C LEU A 47 14.21 -15.72 6.00
N GLY A 48 14.04 -15.17 7.20
CA GLY A 48 12.97 -14.21 7.51
C GLY A 48 13.01 -13.00 6.58
N GLN A 49 14.17 -12.40 6.40
CA GLN A 49 14.39 -11.26 5.51
C GLN A 49 14.04 -11.58 4.05
N ILE A 50 14.56 -12.69 3.50
CA ILE A 50 14.29 -13.11 2.13
C ILE A 50 12.78 -13.30 1.91
N TYR A 51 12.10 -14.00 2.81
CA TYR A 51 10.67 -14.26 2.67
C TYR A 51 9.81 -13.01 2.89
N THR A 52 10.24 -12.08 3.74
CA THR A 52 9.58 -10.77 3.89
C THR A 52 9.67 -9.96 2.59
N LYS A 53 10.88 -9.86 1.98
CA LYS A 53 11.07 -9.18 0.69
C LYS A 53 10.24 -9.79 -0.44
N ARG A 54 10.02 -11.10 -0.40
CA ARG A 54 9.18 -11.83 -1.36
C ARG A 54 7.70 -11.79 -1.03
N THR A 55 7.30 -11.10 0.03
CA THR A 55 5.92 -11.05 0.54
C THR A 55 5.31 -12.45 0.83
N GLU A 56 6.15 -13.44 1.06
CA GLU A 56 5.77 -14.79 1.44
C GLU A 56 5.57 -14.87 2.97
N TRP A 57 4.44 -14.36 3.44
CA TRP A 57 4.20 -14.10 4.87
C TRP A 57 4.24 -15.35 5.74
N LYS A 58 3.80 -16.51 5.25
CA LYS A 58 3.79 -17.76 6.05
C LYS A 58 5.19 -18.24 6.42
N PRO A 59 6.14 -18.40 5.49
CA PRO A 59 7.53 -18.71 5.87
C PRO A 59 8.21 -17.56 6.59
N ALA A 60 7.97 -16.27 6.22
CA ALA A 60 8.51 -15.12 6.93
C ALA A 60 8.14 -15.16 8.42
N TYR A 61 6.85 -15.33 8.73
CA TYR A 61 6.37 -15.46 10.10
C TYR A 61 7.06 -16.60 10.86
N HIS A 62 7.19 -17.77 10.24
CA HIS A 62 7.85 -18.92 10.87
C HIS A 62 9.29 -18.63 11.25
N TYR A 63 10.06 -18.04 10.34
CA TYR A 63 11.47 -17.76 10.58
C TYR A 63 11.68 -16.61 11.56
N TRP A 64 10.90 -15.53 11.49
CA TRP A 64 10.95 -14.46 12.48
C TRP A 64 10.53 -14.93 13.87
N GLN A 65 9.51 -15.79 13.97
CA GLN A 65 9.12 -16.40 15.24
C GLN A 65 10.28 -17.23 15.83
N LYS A 66 11.01 -17.95 14.99
CA LYS A 66 12.19 -18.69 15.43
C LYS A 66 13.31 -17.75 15.89
N THR A 67 13.58 -16.69 15.15
CA THR A 67 14.58 -15.67 15.51
C THR A 67 14.29 -15.06 16.88
N VAL A 68 13.07 -14.58 17.12
CA VAL A 68 12.72 -13.98 18.43
C VAL A 68 12.72 -15.01 19.58
N SER A 69 12.52 -16.30 19.28
CA SER A 69 12.63 -17.34 20.30
C SER A 69 14.08 -17.60 20.73
N LEU A 70 15.05 -17.30 19.86
CA LEU A 70 16.48 -17.42 20.14
C LEU A 70 17.07 -16.13 20.71
N LEU A 71 16.60 -14.99 20.23
CA LEU A 71 17.02 -13.66 20.64
C LEU A 71 15.81 -12.80 21.03
N ALA A 72 15.34 -12.96 22.27
CA ALA A 72 14.15 -12.28 22.75
C ALA A 72 14.28 -10.73 22.79
N GLU A 73 15.50 -10.21 22.86
CA GLU A 73 15.80 -8.76 22.91
C GLU A 73 15.95 -8.15 21.53
N ASP A 74 15.90 -8.94 20.47
CA ASP A 74 16.02 -8.43 19.10
C ASP A 74 14.77 -7.67 18.66
N ARG A 75 14.83 -6.36 18.78
CA ARG A 75 13.73 -5.46 18.41
C ARG A 75 13.39 -5.53 16.93
N GLU A 76 14.39 -5.69 16.04
CA GLU A 76 14.13 -5.80 14.60
C GLU A 76 13.38 -7.08 14.27
N ALA A 77 13.80 -8.22 14.81
CA ALA A 77 13.10 -9.48 14.58
C ALA A 77 11.65 -9.46 15.10
N TRP A 78 11.40 -8.81 16.25
CA TRP A 78 10.04 -8.59 16.76
C TRP A 78 9.21 -7.75 15.81
N TRP A 79 9.78 -6.64 15.28
CA TRP A 79 9.07 -5.78 14.34
C TRP A 79 8.67 -6.55 13.09
N GLN A 80 9.62 -7.24 12.49
CA GLN A 80 9.38 -8.05 11.29
C GLN A 80 8.39 -9.20 11.53
N LEU A 81 8.40 -9.78 12.75
CA LEU A 81 7.37 -10.73 13.16
C LEU A 81 5.98 -10.09 13.19
N GLY A 82 5.85 -8.85 13.67
CA GLY A 82 4.61 -8.09 13.64
C GLY A 82 4.10 -7.85 12.23
N ILE A 83 4.97 -7.43 11.32
CA ILE A 83 4.65 -7.26 9.89
C ILE A 83 4.17 -8.59 9.28
N ALA A 84 4.93 -9.67 9.46
CA ALA A 84 4.56 -10.99 8.91
C ALA A 84 3.26 -11.55 9.52
N ALA A 85 3.04 -11.34 10.83
CA ALA A 85 1.79 -11.71 11.49
C ALA A 85 0.59 -10.94 10.95
N THR A 86 0.79 -9.63 10.68
CA THR A 86 -0.24 -8.78 10.05
C THR A 86 -0.56 -9.25 8.64
N GLY A 87 0.46 -9.55 7.82
CA GLY A 87 0.28 -10.10 6.47
C GLY A 87 -0.45 -11.45 6.44
N LEU A 88 -0.31 -12.25 7.51
CA LEU A 88 -1.05 -13.51 7.70
C LEU A 88 -2.42 -13.35 8.35
N ASN A 89 -2.86 -12.12 8.63
CA ASN A 89 -4.08 -11.85 9.40
C ASN A 89 -4.11 -12.49 10.81
N LYS A 90 -2.93 -12.73 11.42
CA LYS A 90 -2.77 -13.18 12.81
C LYS A 90 -2.83 -11.98 13.76
N LEU A 91 -3.97 -11.29 13.79
CA LEU A 91 -4.12 -9.96 14.40
C LEU A 91 -3.81 -9.94 15.90
N GLY A 92 -4.13 -10.99 16.64
CA GLY A 92 -3.80 -11.06 18.08
C GLY A 92 -2.30 -11.07 18.34
N ILE A 93 -1.51 -11.74 17.48
CA ILE A 93 -0.04 -11.77 17.58
C ILE A 93 0.52 -10.41 17.13
N ALA A 94 0.03 -9.88 16.03
CA ALA A 94 0.43 -8.55 15.56
C ALA A 94 0.17 -7.48 16.65
N GLN A 95 -1.01 -7.47 17.26
CA GLN A 95 -1.36 -6.55 18.35
C GLN A 95 -0.42 -6.70 19.55
N ALA A 96 -0.09 -7.92 19.95
CA ALA A 96 0.86 -8.14 21.06
C ALA A 96 2.25 -7.58 20.74
N VAL A 97 2.69 -7.70 19.49
CA VAL A 97 3.94 -7.07 19.03
C VAL A 97 3.83 -5.55 19.05
N TRP A 98 2.77 -4.98 18.49
CA TRP A 98 2.58 -3.53 18.46
C TRP A 98 2.50 -2.91 19.86
N ASN A 99 1.89 -3.60 20.81
CA ASN A 99 1.87 -3.19 22.22
C ASN A 99 3.28 -3.17 22.82
N LYS A 100 4.13 -4.15 22.48
CA LYS A 100 5.55 -4.18 22.89
C LYS A 100 6.33 -2.96 22.41
N PHE A 101 5.92 -2.35 21.29
CA PHE A 101 6.48 -1.11 20.76
C PHE A 101 5.78 0.16 21.22
N GLY A 102 4.76 0.05 22.07
CA GLY A 102 3.98 1.19 22.57
C GLY A 102 3.07 1.82 21.50
N LEU A 103 2.70 1.05 20.47
CA LEU A 103 1.88 1.51 19.36
C LEU A 103 0.37 1.31 19.58
N ASP A 104 -0.04 0.88 20.75
CA ASP A 104 -1.44 0.73 21.18
C ASP A 104 -2.18 2.08 21.35
N LYS A 105 -1.43 3.19 21.45
CA LYS A 105 -1.95 4.54 21.68
C LYS A 105 -1.75 5.49 20.50
N ILE A 106 -1.47 4.96 19.31
CA ILE A 106 -1.33 5.82 18.13
C ILE A 106 -2.67 6.40 17.69
N ASP A 107 -2.64 7.66 17.24
CA ASP A 107 -3.81 8.27 16.64
C ASP A 107 -4.05 7.67 15.25
N LEU A 108 -5.11 6.88 15.13
CA LEU A 108 -5.52 6.24 13.88
C LEU A 108 -6.41 7.14 13.01
N SER A 109 -6.85 8.29 13.53
CA SER A 109 -7.75 9.20 12.82
C SER A 109 -7.04 10.07 11.78
N GLN A 110 -5.70 10.20 11.90
CA GLN A 110 -4.95 11.03 10.99
C GLN A 110 -4.79 10.35 9.63
N PRO A 111 -5.03 11.07 8.52
CA PRO A 111 -4.73 10.57 7.19
C PRO A 111 -3.22 10.34 7.07
N LEU A 112 -2.85 9.37 6.25
CA LEU A 112 -1.47 9.14 5.85
C LEU A 112 -1.41 8.85 4.35
N GLY A 113 -0.25 9.10 3.75
CA GLY A 113 0.02 8.74 2.37
C GLY A 113 0.67 7.37 2.27
N LEU A 114 0.37 6.64 1.21
CA LEU A 114 1.07 5.42 0.85
C LEU A 114 1.59 5.56 -0.58
N ARG A 115 2.90 5.43 -0.75
CA ARG A 115 3.54 5.39 -2.05
C ARG A 115 3.40 3.99 -2.63
N ILE A 116 2.86 3.92 -3.83
CA ILE A 116 2.69 2.69 -4.60
C ILE A 116 3.51 2.81 -5.87
N GLU A 117 4.44 1.89 -6.05
CA GLU A 117 5.24 1.78 -7.28
C GLU A 117 4.43 1.04 -8.35
N HIS A 118 4.57 1.47 -9.61
CA HIS A 118 4.09 0.77 -10.78
C HIS A 118 5.03 1.01 -11.98
N GLN A 119 4.74 0.41 -13.15
CA GLN A 119 5.70 0.38 -14.27
C GLN A 119 6.12 1.77 -14.75
N ASP A 120 5.24 2.76 -14.70
CA ASP A 120 5.45 4.10 -15.25
C ASP A 120 5.79 5.14 -14.16
N GLY A 121 6.10 4.71 -12.94
CA GLY A 121 6.43 5.60 -11.84
C GLY A 121 5.82 5.20 -10.51
N PHE A 122 5.32 6.17 -9.77
CA PHE A 122 4.63 5.93 -8.50
C PHE A 122 3.43 6.87 -8.34
N GLU A 123 2.45 6.44 -7.56
CA GLU A 123 1.38 7.31 -7.06
C GLU A 123 1.38 7.34 -5.54
N VAL A 124 0.85 8.41 -4.97
CA VAL A 124 0.62 8.50 -3.53
C VAL A 124 -0.88 8.47 -3.29
N LEU A 125 -1.31 7.46 -2.55
CA LEU A 125 -2.71 7.25 -2.19
C LEU A 125 -2.96 7.68 -0.76
N TRP A 126 -4.09 8.36 -0.52
CA TRP A 126 -4.56 8.64 0.83
C TRP A 126 -5.10 7.37 1.48
N MET A 127 -4.77 7.21 2.75
CA MET A 127 -5.05 6.00 3.50
C MET A 127 -5.71 6.32 4.84
N GLN A 128 -6.62 5.45 5.26
CA GLN A 128 -7.07 5.35 6.63
C GLN A 128 -6.20 4.33 7.36
N CYS A 129 -5.56 4.74 8.45
CA CYS A 129 -4.85 3.82 9.34
C CYS A 129 -5.87 2.96 10.10
N LEU A 130 -5.69 1.64 10.08
CA LEU A 130 -6.53 0.70 10.83
C LEU A 130 -5.81 0.19 12.08
N ASP A 131 -4.52 -0.03 11.97
CA ASP A 131 -3.59 -0.37 13.05
C ASP A 131 -2.14 -0.09 12.57
N PRO A 132 -1.11 -0.34 13.40
CA PRO A 132 0.28 -0.02 13.05
C PRO A 132 0.82 -0.66 11.78
N GLY A 133 0.21 -1.75 11.28
CA GLY A 133 0.66 -2.45 10.07
C GLY A 133 -0.36 -2.47 8.92
N ARG A 134 -1.61 -2.02 9.14
CA ARG A 134 -2.67 -2.08 8.13
C ARG A 134 -3.29 -0.72 7.85
N THR A 135 -3.53 -0.49 6.57
CA THR A 135 -4.24 0.69 6.07
C THR A 135 -5.33 0.30 5.08
N ARG A 136 -6.29 1.20 4.89
CA ARG A 136 -7.33 1.10 3.87
C ARG A 136 -7.21 2.25 2.90
N ILE A 137 -7.21 1.97 1.61
CA ILE A 137 -7.16 2.99 0.56
C ILE A 137 -8.44 3.83 0.59
N LEU A 138 -8.28 5.15 0.66
CA LEU A 138 -9.36 6.14 0.58
C LEU A 138 -9.43 6.81 -0.79
N SER A 139 -8.31 6.91 -1.50
CA SER A 139 -8.25 7.39 -2.88
C SER A 139 -8.80 6.34 -3.85
N ILE A 140 -9.14 6.76 -5.06
CA ILE A 140 -9.42 5.85 -6.17
C ILE A 140 -8.11 5.68 -6.96
N PRO A 141 -7.39 4.54 -6.84
CA PRO A 141 -6.11 4.36 -7.49
C PRO A 141 -6.22 4.36 -9.01
N HIS A 142 -5.13 4.75 -9.68
CA HIS A 142 -5.02 4.59 -11.12
C HIS A 142 -5.12 3.09 -11.50
N PRO A 143 -5.85 2.75 -12.56
CA PRO A 143 -6.07 1.34 -12.96
C PRO A 143 -4.77 0.54 -13.16
N GLY A 144 -3.70 1.20 -13.66
CA GLY A 144 -2.39 0.60 -13.88
C GLY A 144 -1.69 0.13 -12.61
N SER A 145 -2.10 0.58 -11.42
CA SER A 145 -1.54 0.12 -10.14
C SER A 145 -2.01 -1.28 -9.73
N GLY A 146 -3.06 -1.81 -10.34
CA GLY A 146 -3.71 -3.06 -9.94
C GLY A 146 -4.43 -2.98 -8.59
N LEU A 147 -4.48 -1.78 -7.97
CA LEU A 147 -5.17 -1.55 -6.71
C LEU A 147 -6.57 -0.97 -6.95
N ARG A 148 -7.40 -1.00 -5.91
CA ARG A 148 -8.77 -0.47 -5.94
C ARG A 148 -9.10 0.30 -4.67
N TYR A 149 -10.06 1.18 -4.78
CA TYR A 149 -10.67 1.86 -3.64
C TYR A 149 -11.03 0.84 -2.53
N ARG A 150 -10.70 1.15 -1.29
CA ARG A 150 -10.89 0.30 -0.09
C ARG A 150 -10.10 -1.01 -0.05
N HIS A 151 -9.09 -1.23 -0.91
CA HIS A 151 -8.12 -2.28 -0.66
C HIS A 151 -7.50 -2.14 0.74
N LEU A 152 -7.27 -3.26 1.41
CA LEU A 152 -6.47 -3.27 2.62
C LEU A 152 -5.01 -3.52 2.25
N MET A 153 -4.14 -2.64 2.73
CA MET A 153 -2.71 -2.67 2.47
C MET A 153 -1.92 -2.95 3.73
N LEU A 154 -0.87 -3.73 3.59
CA LEU A 154 0.19 -3.85 4.57
C LEU A 154 1.21 -2.73 4.34
N TYR A 155 1.69 -2.09 5.39
CA TYR A 155 2.74 -1.08 5.32
C TYR A 155 3.70 -1.20 6.50
N ASP A 156 4.93 -0.70 6.34
CA ASP A 156 5.85 -0.52 7.47
C ASP A 156 5.82 0.93 7.94
N ARG A 157 5.34 1.14 9.17
CA ARG A 157 5.24 2.47 9.78
C ARG A 157 6.61 3.12 10.04
N ARG A 158 7.70 2.39 9.96
CA ARG A 158 9.06 2.93 10.06
C ARG A 158 9.62 3.40 8.74
N ASP A 159 9.08 2.91 7.64
CA ASP A 159 9.55 3.21 6.29
C ASP A 159 8.84 4.46 5.73
N VAL A 160 9.24 5.62 6.27
CA VAL A 160 8.75 6.93 5.81
C VAL A 160 9.56 7.34 4.59
N VAL A 161 8.93 7.32 3.42
CA VAL A 161 9.55 7.64 2.12
C VAL A 161 9.37 9.09 1.70
N GLY A 162 8.58 9.86 2.44
CA GLY A 162 8.36 11.28 2.17
C GLY A 162 7.35 11.92 3.11
N THR A 163 7.10 13.20 2.90
CA THR A 163 6.06 13.95 3.61
C THR A 163 5.28 14.83 2.64
N HIS A 164 4.02 15.07 2.93
CA HIS A 164 3.19 16.02 2.21
C HIS A 164 2.56 17.02 3.18
N VAL A 165 2.32 18.24 2.73
CA VAL A 165 1.71 19.29 3.55
C VAL A 165 0.23 19.44 3.20
N VAL A 166 -0.65 19.10 4.14
CA VAL A 166 -2.10 19.25 4.03
C VAL A 166 -2.56 20.20 5.11
N ALA A 167 -3.23 21.29 4.74
CA ALA A 167 -3.75 22.29 5.68
C ALA A 167 -2.72 22.71 6.75
N LYS A 168 -1.48 22.98 6.33
CA LYS A 168 -0.32 23.37 7.17
C LYS A 168 0.18 22.27 8.11
N ARG A 169 -0.26 21.00 7.95
CA ARG A 169 0.24 19.86 8.70
C ARG A 169 1.07 18.96 7.79
N ARG A 170 2.20 18.50 8.29
CA ARG A 170 3.02 17.49 7.59
C ARG A 170 2.40 16.11 7.79
N VAL A 171 2.04 15.47 6.70
CA VAL A 171 1.49 14.11 6.66
C VAL A 171 2.58 13.17 6.15
N PRO A 172 2.94 12.11 6.88
CA PRO A 172 3.94 11.16 6.43
C PRO A 172 3.42 10.31 5.27
N ILE A 173 4.34 9.97 4.37
CA ILE A 173 4.12 9.02 3.27
C ILE A 173 4.99 7.80 3.54
N PHE A 174 4.38 6.62 3.53
CA PHE A 174 5.04 5.35 3.78
C PHE A 174 5.15 4.52 2.50
N ALA A 175 6.11 3.60 2.46
CA ALA A 175 6.14 2.58 1.42
C ALA A 175 5.03 1.56 1.62
N GLY A 176 4.30 1.26 0.55
CA GLY A 176 3.35 0.16 0.52
C GLY A 176 4.07 -1.18 0.35
N LEU A 177 3.76 -2.17 1.19
CA LEU A 177 4.41 -3.48 1.12
C LEU A 177 3.63 -4.46 0.25
N ALA A 178 2.35 -4.66 0.54
CA ALA A 178 1.52 -5.60 -0.21
C ALA A 178 0.01 -5.40 0.06
N PRO A 179 -0.86 -5.74 -0.87
CA PRO A 179 -2.28 -5.88 -0.60
C PRO A 179 -2.53 -7.09 0.32
N ILE A 180 -3.38 -6.91 1.35
CA ILE A 180 -3.78 -7.97 2.29
C ILE A 180 -5.14 -8.53 1.88
N LYS A 181 -6.05 -7.66 1.47
CA LYS A 181 -7.40 -8.03 1.07
C LYS A 181 -7.87 -7.19 -0.09
N ALA A 182 -8.30 -7.87 -1.15
CA ALA A 182 -8.88 -7.23 -2.32
C ALA A 182 -10.21 -6.55 -1.96
N SER A 183 -10.46 -5.44 -2.61
CA SER A 183 -11.73 -4.73 -2.54
C SER A 183 -12.65 -5.19 -3.67
N PRO A 184 -13.96 -5.30 -3.44
CA PRO A 184 -14.94 -5.59 -4.48
C PRO A 184 -15.27 -4.38 -5.36
N PHE A 185 -14.81 -3.18 -4.99
CA PHE A 185 -15.08 -1.97 -5.74
C PHE A 185 -14.37 -2.00 -7.10
N GLN A 186 -15.08 -1.60 -8.15
CA GLN A 186 -14.55 -1.44 -9.50
C GLN A 186 -14.40 0.05 -9.79
N THR A 187 -13.28 0.41 -10.44
CA THR A 187 -12.99 1.80 -10.81
C THR A 187 -13.64 2.14 -12.14
N HIS A 188 -14.26 3.31 -12.19
CA HIS A 188 -14.82 3.91 -13.40
C HIS A 188 -14.34 5.35 -13.50
N SER A 189 -14.24 5.89 -14.70
CA SER A 189 -14.02 7.31 -14.92
C SER A 189 -14.95 7.85 -15.96
N CYS A 190 -15.26 9.14 -15.87
CA CYS A 190 -15.95 9.89 -16.93
C CYS A 190 -15.45 11.33 -16.99
N LEU A 191 -15.71 11.99 -18.10
CA LEU A 191 -15.42 13.38 -18.32
C LEU A 191 -16.70 14.18 -18.07
N LEU A 192 -16.71 15.03 -17.05
CA LEU A 192 -17.78 15.99 -16.82
C LEU A 192 -17.53 17.22 -17.70
N HIS A 193 -18.55 17.67 -18.43
CA HIS A 193 -18.49 18.89 -19.23
C HIS A 193 -18.79 20.11 -18.37
N THR A 194 -18.06 20.27 -17.29
CA THR A 194 -18.15 21.40 -16.36
C THR A 194 -16.86 21.52 -15.55
N GLY A 195 -16.46 22.76 -15.25
CA GLY A 195 -15.46 23.12 -14.23
C GLY A 195 -16.11 23.75 -12.99
N ASP A 196 -17.44 23.78 -12.91
CA ASP A 196 -18.18 24.36 -11.78
C ASP A 196 -18.05 23.46 -10.54
N GLU A 197 -17.44 24.01 -9.49
CA GLU A 197 -17.24 23.29 -8.23
C GLU A 197 -18.56 22.84 -7.57
N ASP A 198 -19.63 23.64 -7.66
CA ASP A 198 -20.91 23.29 -7.05
C ASP A 198 -21.55 22.08 -7.74
N MET A 199 -21.40 21.99 -9.05
CA MET A 199 -21.86 20.81 -9.82
C MET A 199 -21.04 19.57 -9.47
N ILE A 200 -19.72 19.71 -9.31
CA ILE A 200 -18.82 18.59 -8.93
C ILE A 200 -19.14 18.12 -7.50
N VAL A 201 -19.30 19.05 -6.55
CA VAL A 201 -19.69 18.75 -5.16
C VAL A 201 -21.05 18.07 -5.10
N SER A 202 -21.99 18.47 -5.99
CA SER A 202 -23.29 17.80 -6.09
C SER A 202 -23.13 16.31 -6.47
N LEU A 203 -22.27 15.99 -7.45
CA LEU A 203 -21.97 14.60 -7.82
C LEU A 203 -21.28 13.85 -6.68
N GLU A 204 -20.32 14.47 -6.00
CA GLU A 204 -19.65 13.88 -4.84
C GLU A 204 -20.65 13.49 -3.75
N LYS A 205 -21.61 14.36 -3.44
CA LYS A 205 -22.67 14.07 -2.45
C LYS A 205 -23.53 12.89 -2.86
N LEU A 206 -23.99 12.85 -4.12
CA LEU A 206 -24.77 11.72 -4.64
C LEU A 206 -23.99 10.40 -4.59
N CYS A 207 -22.70 10.41 -4.95
CA CYS A 207 -21.82 9.27 -4.84
C CYS A 207 -21.68 8.81 -3.37
N HIS A 208 -21.48 9.76 -2.45
CA HIS A 208 -21.36 9.46 -1.02
C HIS A 208 -22.64 8.84 -0.45
N GLU A 209 -23.81 9.38 -0.76
CA GLU A 209 -25.12 8.85 -0.36
C GLU A 209 -25.37 7.45 -0.92
N ALA A 210 -24.89 7.17 -2.13
CA ALA A 210 -24.97 5.84 -2.75
C ALA A 210 -23.85 4.86 -2.27
N GLY A 211 -22.91 5.31 -1.40
CA GLY A 211 -21.79 4.47 -0.96
C GLY A 211 -20.71 4.25 -2.02
N ILE A 212 -20.70 5.09 -3.06
CA ILE A 212 -19.73 5.11 -4.16
C ILE A 212 -18.53 5.95 -3.75
N GLY A 213 -17.30 5.47 -4.00
CA GLY A 213 -16.10 6.31 -3.91
C GLY A 213 -16.10 7.36 -5.02
N PHE A 214 -15.69 8.57 -4.70
CA PHE A 214 -15.59 9.68 -5.67
C PHE A 214 -14.27 10.40 -5.53
N GLU A 215 -13.67 10.81 -6.65
CA GLU A 215 -12.46 11.61 -6.69
C GLU A 215 -12.32 12.36 -8.01
N VAL A 216 -11.85 13.61 -7.93
CA VAL A 216 -11.56 14.42 -9.12
C VAL A 216 -10.12 14.12 -9.56
N TRP A 217 -9.95 13.36 -10.63
CA TRP A 217 -8.63 12.99 -11.15
C TRP A 217 -7.91 14.14 -11.87
N SER A 218 -8.64 15.07 -12.46
CA SER A 218 -8.06 16.29 -13.07
C SER A 218 -7.55 17.30 -12.04
N ASN A 219 -7.84 17.09 -10.75
CA ASN A 219 -7.39 18.01 -9.74
C ASN A 219 -5.91 17.75 -9.39
N ALA A 220 -5.06 18.78 -9.53
CA ALA A 220 -3.62 18.71 -9.31
C ALA A 220 -3.18 18.30 -7.88
N THR A 221 -4.12 18.15 -6.94
CA THR A 221 -3.83 17.67 -5.58
C THR A 221 -3.27 16.25 -5.51
N ARG A 222 -3.38 15.47 -6.60
CA ARG A 222 -2.69 14.16 -6.72
C ARG A 222 -1.27 14.25 -7.24
N SER A 223 -0.88 15.34 -7.90
CA SER A 223 0.51 15.62 -8.23
C SER A 223 1.24 16.02 -6.95
N MET A 224 1.49 15.05 -6.10
CA MET A 224 2.31 15.26 -4.93
C MET A 224 3.75 15.38 -5.36
N THR A 225 4.25 16.60 -5.39
CA THR A 225 5.68 16.86 -5.31
C THR A 225 6.13 16.39 -3.93
N LEU A 226 6.75 15.24 -3.86
CA LEU A 226 7.54 14.89 -2.68
C LEU A 226 8.59 15.98 -2.53
N GLU A 227 8.76 16.55 -1.34
CA GLU A 227 9.67 17.70 -1.09
C GLU A 227 11.10 17.50 -1.60
N ASN A 228 11.47 16.31 -2.08
CA ASN A 228 12.77 15.95 -2.61
C ASN A 228 12.74 15.20 -3.96
N SER A 229 11.62 15.13 -4.65
CA SER A 229 11.56 14.52 -5.97
C SER A 229 11.09 15.53 -7.01
N SER A 230 11.88 15.69 -8.06
CA SER A 230 11.49 16.39 -9.28
C SER A 230 10.50 15.58 -10.15
N ALA A 231 9.79 14.62 -9.55
CA ALA A 231 8.83 13.82 -10.27
C ALA A 231 7.65 14.70 -10.67
N ALA A 232 7.58 15.00 -11.95
CA ALA A 232 6.42 15.58 -12.59
C ALA A 232 5.17 14.73 -12.34
N PHE A 233 4.03 15.33 -12.52
CA PHE A 233 2.73 14.67 -12.64
C PHE A 233 2.88 13.39 -13.48
N PRO A 234 2.47 12.20 -13.01
CA PRO A 234 2.62 11.01 -13.81
C PRO A 234 1.96 11.20 -15.17
N GLU A 235 2.72 11.03 -16.25
CA GLU A 235 2.28 11.28 -17.63
C GLU A 235 1.00 10.53 -18.00
N TYR A 236 0.74 9.39 -17.36
CA TYR A 236 -0.46 8.59 -17.62
C TYR A 236 -1.80 9.26 -17.27
N TYR A 237 -1.82 10.28 -16.40
CA TYR A 237 -3.02 11.10 -16.20
C TYR A 237 -3.19 12.12 -17.33
N SER A 238 -2.10 12.57 -17.94
CA SER A 238 -2.15 13.52 -19.05
C SER A 238 -2.82 12.93 -20.29
N ASP A 239 -2.70 11.61 -20.49
CA ASP A 239 -3.35 10.93 -21.62
C ASP A 239 -4.88 10.76 -21.45
N LEU A 240 -5.37 10.92 -20.22
CA LEU A 240 -6.79 10.88 -19.90
C LEU A 240 -7.44 12.27 -19.85
N LEU A 241 -6.63 13.33 -19.82
CA LEU A 241 -7.11 14.71 -19.78
C LEU A 241 -7.24 15.29 -21.20
N PRO A 242 -8.36 15.97 -21.52
CA PRO A 242 -8.45 16.74 -22.74
C PRO A 242 -7.42 17.87 -22.75
N LYS A 243 -6.85 18.16 -23.93
CA LYS A 243 -5.84 19.22 -24.09
C LYS A 243 -6.36 20.65 -23.80
N ASP A 244 -7.67 20.84 -23.76
CA ASP A 244 -8.35 22.11 -23.45
C ASP A 244 -9.24 21.96 -22.21
N SER A 245 -8.64 21.79 -21.03
CA SER A 245 -9.31 21.33 -19.81
C SER A 245 -9.98 22.41 -18.92
N ALA A 246 -10.08 23.66 -19.35
CA ALA A 246 -10.65 24.72 -18.50
C ALA A 246 -12.17 24.57 -18.21
N GLU A 247 -12.89 23.82 -19.05
CA GLU A 247 -14.35 23.62 -18.93
C GLU A 247 -14.75 22.17 -18.67
N THR A 248 -13.76 21.28 -18.39
CA THR A 248 -14.04 19.86 -18.20
C THR A 248 -13.30 19.31 -16.98
N SER A 249 -13.90 18.34 -16.29
CA SER A 249 -13.31 17.66 -15.14
C SER A 249 -13.31 16.15 -15.34
N LEU A 250 -12.14 15.53 -15.29
CA LEU A 250 -12.02 14.08 -15.24
C LEU A 250 -12.28 13.61 -13.80
N VAL A 251 -13.31 12.79 -13.62
CA VAL A 251 -13.67 12.22 -12.32
C VAL A 251 -13.55 10.71 -12.33
N ALA A 252 -13.22 10.17 -11.17
CA ALA A 252 -13.22 8.76 -10.92
C ALA A 252 -14.29 8.39 -9.89
N MET A 253 -14.91 7.25 -10.10
CA MET A 253 -15.93 6.67 -9.22
C MET A 253 -15.60 5.21 -8.95
N ALA A 254 -15.85 4.75 -7.73
CA ALA A 254 -15.63 3.36 -7.36
C ALA A 254 -16.91 2.78 -6.77
N ALA A 255 -17.47 1.77 -7.42
CA ALA A 255 -18.69 1.09 -6.99
C ALA A 255 -18.52 -0.43 -6.99
N ILE A 256 -19.34 -1.12 -6.21
CA ILE A 256 -19.42 -2.59 -6.24
C ILE A 256 -20.21 -3.04 -7.47
N HIS A 257 -21.27 -2.31 -7.79
CA HIS A 257 -22.15 -2.59 -8.92
C HIS A 257 -22.08 -1.41 -9.92
N PRO A 258 -21.63 -1.63 -11.15
CA PRO A 258 -21.49 -0.56 -12.16
C PRO A 258 -22.79 0.21 -12.45
N ALA A 259 -23.94 -0.46 -12.40
CA ALA A 259 -25.24 0.16 -12.61
C ALA A 259 -25.57 1.29 -11.61
N GLU A 260 -24.96 1.29 -10.42
CA GLU A 260 -25.12 2.36 -9.44
C GLU A 260 -24.48 3.67 -9.92
N ILE A 261 -23.38 3.58 -10.68
CA ILE A 261 -22.68 4.74 -11.24
C ILE A 261 -23.57 5.43 -12.29
N GLU A 262 -24.14 4.63 -13.22
CA GLU A 262 -25.03 5.18 -14.23
C GLU A 262 -26.26 5.86 -13.60
N ARG A 263 -26.83 5.25 -12.57
CA ARG A 263 -27.93 5.84 -11.82
C ARG A 263 -27.55 7.18 -11.21
N VAL A 264 -26.43 7.26 -10.50
CA VAL A 264 -25.97 8.49 -9.85
C VAL A 264 -25.65 9.56 -10.88
N LEU A 265 -25.04 9.22 -12.00
CA LEU A 265 -24.76 10.16 -13.08
C LEU A 265 -26.05 10.70 -13.73
N ASN A 266 -27.08 9.85 -13.92
CA ASN A 266 -28.39 10.27 -14.39
C ASN A 266 -29.07 11.23 -13.40
N ASP A 267 -29.05 10.92 -12.11
CA ASP A 267 -29.60 11.79 -11.07
C ASP A 267 -28.88 13.13 -11.05
N TRP A 268 -27.55 13.13 -11.19
CA TRP A 268 -26.73 14.33 -11.28
C TRP A 268 -27.09 15.19 -12.49
N GLN A 269 -27.28 14.59 -13.67
CA GLN A 269 -27.69 15.31 -14.87
C GLN A 269 -29.05 15.99 -14.70
N ILE A 270 -30.02 15.32 -14.05
CA ILE A 270 -31.35 15.86 -13.76
C ILE A 270 -31.25 17.07 -12.83
N ILE A 271 -30.44 16.99 -11.79
CA ILE A 271 -30.34 18.02 -10.74
C ILE A 271 -29.56 19.25 -11.24
N THR A 272 -28.48 19.04 -11.97
CA THR A 272 -27.54 20.10 -12.33
C THR A 272 -27.71 20.57 -13.77
N LEU A 273 -28.46 19.84 -14.61
CA LEU A 273 -28.51 20.01 -16.07
C LEU A 273 -27.13 19.86 -16.74
N GLY A 274 -26.16 19.24 -16.04
CA GLY A 274 -24.84 18.94 -16.54
C GLY A 274 -24.83 17.79 -17.56
N SER A 275 -23.71 17.60 -18.21
CA SER A 275 -23.49 16.50 -19.14
C SER A 275 -22.13 15.85 -18.90
N TYR A 276 -22.00 14.58 -19.28
CA TYR A 276 -20.75 13.84 -19.20
C TYR A 276 -20.54 12.99 -20.47
N SER A 277 -19.31 12.58 -20.68
CA SER A 277 -18.93 11.65 -21.74
C SER A 277 -17.87 10.65 -21.26
N ASP A 278 -17.51 9.71 -22.13
CA ASP A 278 -16.39 8.79 -21.94
C ASP A 278 -16.45 7.98 -20.63
N LEU A 279 -17.65 7.54 -20.24
CA LEU A 279 -17.78 6.61 -19.12
C LEU A 279 -17.06 5.31 -19.43
N ARG A 280 -16.01 5.01 -18.67
CA ARG A 280 -15.12 3.83 -18.83
C ARG A 280 -15.05 3.05 -17.54
N GLY A 281 -15.17 1.72 -17.62
CA GLY A 281 -14.92 0.81 -16.51
C GLY A 281 -13.54 0.18 -16.65
N TYR A 282 -12.85 -0.01 -15.51
CA TYR A 282 -11.54 -0.66 -15.41
C TYR A 282 -11.68 -1.92 -14.58
N HIS A 283 -11.32 -3.06 -15.16
CA HIS A 283 -11.52 -4.40 -14.59
C HIS A 283 -10.24 -5.04 -14.10
#